data_a1cf621a6ade55f5c4d141b818a24cef
#
_entry.id   a1cf621a6ade55f5c4d141b818a24cef
#
_cell.length_a   1.000
_cell.length_b   1.000
_cell.length_c   1.000
_cell.angle_alpha   90.00
_cell.angle_beta   90.00
_cell.angle_gamma   90.00
#
_symmetry.space_group_name_H-M   'P 1'
#
loop_
_entity.id
_entity.type
_entity.pdbx_description
1 polymer ?
#
loop_
_entity_poly.entity_id
_entity_poly.type
_entity_poly.pdbx_seq_one_letter_code
_entity_poly.pdbx_strand_id
1 'polypeptide(L)'
;MPMPPITFYFDLGSPFAYLAAERLHTLLPEPVRWQPVLLGGLFRLTGRSSWALGDYRRRQTGMADIERRALAYGLAPMRWPDPWPADYLTAMRATTYAFAIGQGREFTMQAYRDAFQRGSELSVGDNVLESAARAGLDGDAVRASASDPQIKQALRDATDAAYDRGVFGVPTIAIADELFWGDDRLEDAAAHLQGDRV
;
A
#
# COMPACT_ATOMS: atom_id res chain seq x y z
N MET A 1 7.14 -6.60 -28.62
CA MET A 1 6.86 -5.20 -28.23
C MET A 1 7.46 -4.95 -26.84
N PRO A 2 7.87 -3.73 -26.47
CA PRO A 2 8.29 -3.45 -25.11
C PRO A 2 7.12 -3.73 -24.13
N MET A 3 7.45 -4.25 -22.96
CA MET A 3 6.45 -4.53 -21.92
C MET A 3 5.77 -3.23 -21.47
N PRO A 4 4.43 -3.19 -21.33
CA PRO A 4 3.73 -2.01 -20.85
C PRO A 4 4.16 -1.66 -19.44
N PRO A 5 4.14 -0.37 -19.04
CA PRO A 5 4.48 0.04 -17.69
C PRO A 5 3.48 -0.53 -16.69
N ILE A 6 4.00 -1.13 -15.62
CA ILE A 6 3.21 -1.69 -14.52
C ILE A 6 3.33 -0.77 -13.32
N THR A 7 2.19 -0.36 -12.73
CA THR A 7 2.18 0.48 -11.53
C THR A 7 1.33 -0.19 -10.43
N PHE A 8 1.89 -0.30 -9.24
CA PHE A 8 1.21 -0.75 -8.02
C PHE A 8 0.87 0.44 -7.14
N TYR A 9 -0.42 0.76 -7.02
CA TYR A 9 -0.93 1.79 -6.12
C TYR A 9 -1.27 1.19 -4.76
N PHE A 10 -0.77 1.81 -3.68
CA PHE A 10 -0.88 1.26 -2.34
C PHE A 10 -0.96 2.33 -1.25
N ASP A 11 -1.43 1.92 -0.06
CA ASP A 11 -1.44 2.68 1.19
C ASP A 11 -1.12 1.74 2.34
N LEU A 12 -0.27 2.15 3.28
CA LEU A 12 0.16 1.32 4.41
C LEU A 12 -0.96 0.91 5.36
N GLY A 13 -2.08 1.65 5.38
CA GLY A 13 -3.27 1.29 6.16
C GLY A 13 -4.11 0.16 5.55
N SER A 14 -3.79 -0.28 4.33
CA SER A 14 -4.54 -1.32 3.63
C SER A 14 -3.93 -2.71 3.80
N PRO A 15 -4.57 -3.62 4.54
CA PRO A 15 -4.12 -5.00 4.65
C PRO A 15 -4.19 -5.77 3.32
N PHE A 16 -5.13 -5.43 2.43
CA PHE A 16 -5.16 -6.00 1.08
C PHE A 16 -3.94 -5.57 0.25
N ALA A 17 -3.48 -4.31 0.42
CA ALA A 17 -2.26 -3.86 -0.24
C ALA A 17 -1.00 -4.55 0.34
N TYR A 18 -0.99 -4.87 1.63
CA TYR A 18 0.04 -5.73 2.22
C TYR A 18 0.06 -7.13 1.58
N LEU A 19 -1.11 -7.80 1.45
CA LEU A 19 -1.20 -9.11 0.80
C LEU A 19 -0.69 -9.07 -0.64
N ALA A 20 -1.05 -8.02 -1.38
CA ALA A 20 -0.57 -7.82 -2.74
C ALA A 20 0.95 -7.59 -2.78
N ALA A 21 1.48 -6.70 -1.91
CA ALA A 21 2.89 -6.34 -1.87
C ALA A 21 3.81 -7.55 -1.66
N GLU A 22 3.44 -8.47 -0.75
CA GLU A 22 4.20 -9.70 -0.49
C GLU A 22 4.23 -10.67 -1.70
N ARG A 23 3.29 -10.55 -2.64
CA ARG A 23 3.12 -11.46 -3.77
C ARG A 23 3.56 -10.87 -5.12
N LEU A 24 3.74 -9.55 -5.21
CA LEU A 24 4.05 -8.87 -6.46
C LEU A 24 5.22 -9.49 -7.21
N HIS A 25 6.33 -9.75 -6.51
CA HIS A 25 7.57 -10.23 -7.13
C HIS A 25 7.48 -11.65 -7.71
N THR A 26 6.50 -12.45 -7.27
CA THR A 26 6.28 -13.80 -7.78
C THR A 26 5.29 -13.84 -8.94
N LEU A 27 4.40 -12.86 -9.03
CA LEU A 27 3.30 -12.85 -9.99
C LEU A 27 3.53 -11.91 -11.16
N LEU A 28 4.19 -10.78 -10.93
CA LEU A 28 4.41 -9.77 -11.96
C LEU A 28 5.89 -9.63 -12.31
N PRO A 29 6.21 -9.43 -13.61
CA PRO A 29 7.58 -9.17 -14.04
C PRO A 29 8.05 -7.78 -13.57
N GLU A 30 9.34 -7.67 -13.25
CA GLU A 30 9.97 -6.38 -12.98
C GLU A 30 10.32 -5.63 -14.28
N PRO A 31 10.32 -4.29 -14.30
CA PRO A 31 10.10 -3.43 -13.13
C PRO A 31 8.63 -3.12 -12.88
N VAL A 32 8.19 -3.19 -11.61
CA VAL A 32 6.92 -2.65 -11.15
C VAL A 32 7.18 -1.33 -10.46
N ARG A 33 6.53 -0.26 -10.94
CA ARG A 33 6.54 1.04 -10.26
C ARG A 33 5.62 1.00 -9.05
N TRP A 34 6.17 1.19 -7.86
CA TRP A 34 5.40 1.33 -6.63
C TRP A 34 5.00 2.79 -6.43
N GLN A 35 3.71 3.06 -6.29
CA GLN A 35 3.18 4.41 -6.16
C GLN A 35 2.37 4.54 -4.88
N PRO A 36 2.94 5.18 -3.83
CA PRO A 36 2.18 5.49 -2.63
C PRO A 36 1.09 6.52 -2.95
N VAL A 37 -0.12 6.27 -2.44
CA VAL A 37 -1.28 7.17 -2.51
C VAL A 37 -1.99 7.19 -1.17
N LEU A 38 -2.71 8.27 -0.86
CA LEU A 38 -3.47 8.36 0.38
C LEU A 38 -4.88 7.80 0.18
N LEU A 39 -5.16 6.62 0.75
CA LEU A 39 -6.46 5.95 0.62
C LEU A 39 -7.61 6.82 1.13
N GLY A 40 -7.42 7.52 2.25
CA GLY A 40 -8.40 8.50 2.76
C GLY A 40 -8.64 9.67 1.79
N GLY A 41 -7.61 10.04 1.01
CA GLY A 41 -7.72 11.01 -0.07
C GLY A 41 -8.60 10.50 -1.22
N LEU A 42 -8.34 9.28 -1.69
CA LEU A 42 -9.16 8.62 -2.72
C LEU A 42 -10.62 8.47 -2.28
N PHE A 43 -10.88 8.09 -1.02
CA PHE A 43 -12.25 8.00 -0.51
C PHE A 43 -12.96 9.34 -0.51
N ARG A 44 -12.28 10.43 -0.15
CA ARG A 44 -12.85 11.78 -0.21
C ARG A 44 -13.20 12.21 -1.64
N LEU A 45 -12.32 11.92 -2.61
CA LEU A 45 -12.52 12.26 -4.02
C LEU A 45 -13.65 11.44 -4.66
N THR A 46 -13.80 10.17 -4.25
CA THR A 46 -14.79 9.25 -4.81
C THR A 46 -16.14 9.24 -4.05
N GLY A 47 -16.24 9.94 -2.92
CA GLY A 47 -17.41 9.86 -2.03
C GLY A 47 -17.59 8.51 -1.32
N ARG A 48 -16.53 7.67 -1.29
CA ARG A 48 -16.53 6.35 -0.64
C ARG A 48 -16.04 6.44 0.80
N SER A 49 -16.24 5.36 1.55
CA SER A 49 -15.69 5.18 2.89
C SER A 49 -15.10 3.78 3.04
N SER A 50 -14.20 3.63 4.01
CA SER A 50 -13.66 2.31 4.32
C SER A 50 -14.73 1.41 4.93
N TRP A 51 -14.80 0.17 4.46
CA TRP A 51 -15.63 -0.86 5.09
C TRP A 51 -15.25 -1.11 6.56
N ALA A 52 -13.99 -0.87 6.90
CA ALA A 52 -13.46 -1.06 8.25
C ALA A 52 -13.95 0.00 9.27
N LEU A 53 -14.45 1.15 8.80
CA LEU A 53 -15.08 2.18 9.63
C LEU A 53 -16.57 1.92 9.89
N GLY A 54 -17.13 0.88 9.29
CA GLY A 54 -18.52 0.52 9.45
C GLY A 54 -18.80 -0.25 10.75
N ASP A 55 -19.90 -1.03 10.72
CA ASP A 55 -20.33 -1.89 11.82
C ASP A 55 -19.21 -2.86 12.27
N TYR A 56 -19.11 -3.05 13.58
CA TYR A 56 -18.13 -3.93 14.23
C TYR A 56 -18.12 -5.35 13.65
N ARG A 57 -19.30 -5.96 13.45
CA ARG A 57 -19.40 -7.32 12.89
C ARG A 57 -18.83 -7.41 11.49
N ARG A 58 -19.16 -6.43 10.63
CA ARG A 58 -18.63 -6.36 9.26
C ARG A 58 -17.11 -6.22 9.27
N ARG A 59 -16.57 -5.41 10.17
CA ARG A 59 -15.11 -5.27 10.34
C ARG A 59 -14.48 -6.59 10.77
N GLN A 60 -15.01 -7.27 11.78
CA GLN A 60 -14.48 -8.56 12.24
C GLN A 60 -14.52 -9.64 11.15
N THR A 61 -15.63 -9.71 10.40
CA THR A 61 -15.74 -10.64 9.25
C THR A 61 -14.68 -10.34 8.19
N GLY A 62 -14.46 -9.06 7.86
CA GLY A 62 -13.44 -8.65 6.89
C GLY A 62 -12.03 -8.97 7.38
N MET A 63 -11.72 -8.73 8.66
CA MET A 63 -10.42 -9.09 9.24
C MET A 63 -10.17 -10.60 9.16
N ALA A 64 -11.13 -11.43 9.52
CA ALA A 64 -11.03 -12.89 9.42
C ALA A 64 -10.87 -13.37 7.97
N ASP A 65 -11.52 -12.71 7.00
CA ASP A 65 -11.32 -13.01 5.57
C ASP A 65 -9.88 -12.73 5.12
N ILE A 66 -9.33 -11.60 5.54
CA ILE A 66 -7.95 -11.21 5.21
C ILE A 66 -6.93 -12.17 5.84
N GLU A 67 -7.12 -12.56 7.10
CA GLU A 67 -6.30 -13.58 7.77
C GLU A 67 -6.31 -14.91 7.02
N ARG A 68 -7.50 -15.35 6.59
CA ARG A 68 -7.64 -16.58 5.79
C ARG A 68 -6.93 -16.48 4.46
N ARG A 69 -7.01 -15.31 3.76
CA ARG A 69 -6.27 -15.06 2.52
C ARG A 69 -4.77 -15.06 2.75
N ALA A 70 -4.27 -14.41 3.80
CA ALA A 70 -2.86 -14.43 4.14
C ALA A 70 -2.33 -15.86 4.28
N LEU A 71 -3.04 -16.71 5.01
CA LEU A 71 -2.68 -18.13 5.17
C LEU A 71 -2.75 -18.89 3.83
N ALA A 72 -3.78 -18.67 3.03
CA ALA A 72 -3.94 -19.30 1.71
C ALA A 72 -2.81 -18.91 0.74
N TYR A 73 -2.27 -17.71 0.89
CA TYR A 73 -1.11 -17.22 0.12
C TYR A 73 0.25 -17.66 0.70
N GLY A 74 0.25 -18.44 1.79
CA GLY A 74 1.49 -18.88 2.45
C GLY A 74 2.22 -17.78 3.21
N LEU A 75 1.54 -16.69 3.54
CA LEU A 75 2.12 -15.60 4.32
C LEU A 75 2.10 -15.91 5.82
N ALA A 76 2.91 -15.18 6.59
CA ALA A 76 2.91 -15.29 8.04
C ALA A 76 1.52 -14.95 8.63
N PRO A 77 1.12 -15.58 9.76
CA PRO A 77 -0.11 -15.22 10.45
C PRO A 77 -0.17 -13.73 10.76
N MET A 78 -1.32 -13.13 10.50
CA MET A 78 -1.50 -11.69 10.72
C MET A 78 -1.63 -11.37 12.21
N ARG A 79 -1.09 -10.20 12.57
CA ARG A 79 -1.32 -9.51 13.84
C ARG A 79 -1.80 -8.11 13.52
N TRP A 80 -3.01 -7.80 13.97
CA TRP A 80 -3.60 -6.49 13.69
C TRP A 80 -3.02 -5.41 14.60
N PRO A 81 -2.73 -4.22 14.06
CA PRO A 81 -2.50 -3.05 14.88
C PRO A 81 -3.72 -2.72 15.74
N ASP A 82 -3.51 -2.13 16.91
CA ASP A 82 -4.59 -1.67 17.77
C ASP A 82 -4.33 -0.22 18.20
N PRO A 83 -5.19 0.74 17.78
CA PRO A 83 -6.40 0.56 16.95
C PRO A 83 -6.10 0.30 15.45
N TRP A 84 -7.02 -0.41 14.78
CA TRP A 84 -7.10 -0.49 13.33
C TRP A 84 -8.57 -0.40 12.89
N PRO A 85 -8.93 0.38 11.86
CA PRO A 85 -8.07 1.30 11.10
C PRO A 85 -7.68 2.55 11.92
N ALA A 86 -6.61 3.21 11.50
CA ALA A 86 -6.08 4.43 12.11
C ALA A 86 -5.69 5.48 11.06
N ASP A 87 -5.12 6.61 11.46
CA ASP A 87 -4.62 7.63 10.54
C ASP A 87 -3.17 7.35 10.13
N TYR A 88 -2.97 6.92 8.90
CA TYR A 88 -1.67 6.58 8.34
C TYR A 88 -0.98 7.74 7.58
N LEU A 89 -1.47 8.99 7.71
CA LEU A 89 -0.94 10.12 6.95
C LEU A 89 0.57 10.33 7.17
N THR A 90 1.04 10.24 8.41
CA THR A 90 2.47 10.37 8.74
C THR A 90 3.29 9.24 8.12
N ALA A 91 2.83 8.00 8.22
CA ALA A 91 3.48 6.85 7.63
C ALA A 91 3.54 6.96 6.09
N MET A 92 2.47 7.45 5.45
CA MET A 92 2.44 7.64 4.00
C MET A 92 3.35 8.78 3.52
N ARG A 93 3.56 9.83 4.33
CA ARG A 93 4.58 10.85 4.06
C ARG A 93 6.00 10.28 4.17
N ALA A 94 6.27 9.50 5.21
CA ALA A 94 7.54 8.79 5.36
C ALA A 94 7.79 7.85 4.16
N THR A 95 6.75 7.12 3.71
CA THR A 95 6.81 6.30 2.50
C THR A 95 7.16 7.12 1.26
N THR A 96 6.48 8.25 1.05
CA THR A 96 6.73 9.14 -0.08
C THR A 96 8.18 9.66 -0.07
N TYR A 97 8.68 10.06 1.10
CA TYR A 97 10.08 10.43 1.29
C TYR A 97 11.03 9.28 0.95
N ALA A 98 10.76 8.07 1.46
CA ALA A 98 11.59 6.90 1.18
C ALA A 98 11.69 6.60 -0.33
N PHE A 99 10.58 6.78 -1.08
CA PHE A 99 10.62 6.67 -2.56
C PHE A 99 11.45 7.79 -3.21
N ALA A 100 11.38 9.01 -2.69
CA ALA A 100 12.17 10.14 -3.22
C ALA A 100 13.68 9.93 -3.10
N ILE A 101 14.13 9.17 -2.08
CA ILE A 101 15.54 8.82 -1.87
C ILE A 101 15.93 7.42 -2.40
N GLY A 102 15.04 6.72 -3.10
CA GLY A 102 15.31 5.41 -3.70
C GLY A 102 15.25 4.21 -2.75
N GLN A 103 14.73 4.37 -1.52
CA GLN A 103 14.59 3.32 -0.50
C GLN A 103 13.12 2.96 -0.21
N GLY A 104 12.22 3.35 -1.10
CA GLY A 104 10.77 3.27 -0.86
C GLY A 104 10.24 1.84 -0.74
N ARG A 105 10.74 0.90 -1.55
CA ARG A 105 10.28 -0.49 -1.53
C ARG A 105 10.68 -1.20 -0.24
N GLU A 106 11.91 -1.04 0.17
CA GLU A 106 12.48 -1.62 1.41
C GLU A 106 11.70 -1.11 2.63
N PHE A 107 11.51 0.22 2.71
CA PHE A 107 10.73 0.82 3.78
C PHE A 107 9.28 0.33 3.79
N THR A 108 8.61 0.33 2.63
CA THR A 108 7.21 -0.10 2.52
C THR A 108 7.02 -1.55 2.98
N MET A 109 7.88 -2.47 2.54
CA MET A 109 7.81 -3.87 2.92
C MET A 109 8.07 -4.06 4.42
N GLN A 110 9.04 -3.32 4.99
CA GLN A 110 9.31 -3.37 6.43
C GLN A 110 8.11 -2.83 7.22
N ALA A 111 7.55 -1.68 6.83
CA ALA A 111 6.39 -1.06 7.48
C ALA A 111 5.15 -1.97 7.43
N TYR A 112 4.88 -2.62 6.30
CA TYR A 112 3.80 -3.60 6.19
C TYR A 112 3.98 -4.80 7.14
N ARG A 113 5.19 -5.34 7.23
CA ARG A 113 5.48 -6.48 8.13
C ARG A 113 5.40 -6.07 9.58
N ASP A 114 5.85 -4.86 9.91
CA ASP A 114 5.70 -4.32 11.26
C ASP A 114 4.22 -4.13 11.62
N ALA A 115 3.42 -3.57 10.71
CA ALA A 115 1.99 -3.40 10.92
C ALA A 115 1.25 -4.75 11.03
N PHE A 116 1.35 -5.62 10.02
CA PHE A 116 0.44 -6.77 9.87
C PHE A 116 1.02 -8.12 10.32
N GLN A 117 2.32 -8.20 10.64
CA GLN A 117 2.93 -9.39 11.25
C GLN A 117 3.31 -9.18 12.72
N ARG A 118 3.57 -7.93 13.14
CA ARG A 118 3.96 -7.59 14.50
C ARG A 118 2.90 -6.80 15.27
N GLY A 119 1.88 -6.28 14.58
CA GLY A 119 0.80 -5.47 15.16
C GLY A 119 1.22 -4.05 15.51
N SER A 120 2.26 -3.53 14.85
CA SER A 120 2.76 -2.17 15.10
C SER A 120 1.79 -1.14 14.52
N GLU A 121 1.32 -0.22 15.35
CA GLU A 121 0.38 0.81 14.95
C GLU A 121 1.12 2.01 14.33
N LEU A 122 1.01 2.18 12.99
CA LEU A 122 1.78 3.15 12.22
C LEU A 122 1.17 4.57 12.19
N SER A 123 0.10 4.85 12.91
CA SER A 123 -0.30 6.24 13.20
C SER A 123 0.59 6.86 14.30
N VAL A 124 1.26 6.02 15.08
CA VAL A 124 2.24 6.43 16.08
C VAL A 124 3.58 6.71 15.41
N GLY A 125 4.05 7.94 15.48
CA GLY A 125 5.28 8.37 14.80
C GLY A 125 6.53 7.56 15.18
N ASP A 126 6.68 7.17 16.45
CA ASP A 126 7.82 6.38 16.91
C ASP A 126 7.83 4.98 16.27
N ASN A 127 6.67 4.35 16.05
CA ASN A 127 6.57 3.07 15.34
C ASN A 127 6.98 3.21 13.87
N VAL A 128 6.68 4.34 13.23
CA VAL A 128 7.16 4.65 11.86
C VAL A 128 8.67 4.78 11.84
N LEU A 129 9.26 5.43 12.84
CA LEU A 129 10.72 5.57 12.96
C LEU A 129 11.41 4.23 13.23
N GLU A 130 10.80 3.35 14.02
CA GLU A 130 11.32 1.99 14.20
C GLU A 130 11.32 1.19 12.89
N SER A 131 10.25 1.28 12.10
CA SER A 131 10.19 0.67 10.78
C SER A 131 11.24 1.25 9.84
N ALA A 132 11.45 2.58 9.89
CA ALA A 132 12.48 3.26 9.12
C ALA A 132 13.89 2.79 9.50
N ALA A 133 14.18 2.70 10.79
CA ALA A 133 15.47 2.20 11.29
C ALA A 133 15.75 0.75 10.84
N ARG A 134 14.73 -0.13 10.90
CA ARG A 134 14.84 -1.52 10.41
C ARG A 134 15.06 -1.60 8.90
N ALA A 135 14.55 -0.62 8.15
CA ALA A 135 14.78 -0.50 6.70
C ALA A 135 16.08 0.25 6.34
N GLY A 136 16.85 0.70 7.33
CA GLY A 136 18.11 1.40 7.14
C GLY A 136 18.01 2.88 6.78
N LEU A 137 16.85 3.51 7.04
CA LEU A 137 16.64 4.94 6.83
C LEU A 137 17.09 5.77 8.04
N ASP A 138 17.51 7.00 7.78
CA ASP A 138 17.80 7.99 8.81
C ASP A 138 16.49 8.46 9.48
N GLY A 139 16.37 8.22 10.79
CA GLY A 139 15.16 8.52 11.56
C GLY A 139 14.86 10.03 11.65
N ASP A 140 15.88 10.89 11.70
CA ASP A 140 15.68 12.34 11.76
C ASP A 140 15.16 12.89 10.42
N ALA A 141 15.68 12.37 9.30
CA ALA A 141 15.18 12.71 7.98
C ALA A 141 13.75 12.22 7.77
N VAL A 142 13.42 11.01 8.23
CA VAL A 142 12.03 10.48 8.18
C VAL A 142 11.11 11.33 9.05
N ARG A 143 11.52 11.72 10.26
CA ARG A 143 10.74 12.60 11.13
C ARG A 143 10.47 13.97 10.48
N ALA A 144 11.50 14.57 9.86
CA ALA A 144 11.39 15.83 9.16
C ALA A 144 10.43 15.76 7.96
N SER A 145 10.41 14.64 7.24
CA SER A 145 9.56 14.43 6.07
C SER A 145 8.05 14.58 6.37
N ALA A 146 7.62 14.29 7.60
CA ALA A 146 6.23 14.43 8.02
C ALA A 146 5.70 15.87 7.92
N SER A 147 6.59 16.87 8.05
CA SER A 147 6.24 18.29 7.95
C SER A 147 6.68 18.95 6.64
N ASP A 148 7.53 18.27 5.83
CA ASP A 148 8.08 18.78 4.58
C ASP A 148 6.96 19.12 3.56
N PRO A 149 6.87 20.38 3.10
CA PRO A 149 5.87 20.80 2.13
C PRO A 149 5.98 20.07 0.79
N GLN A 150 7.20 19.73 0.34
CA GLN A 150 7.41 19.02 -0.92
C GLN A 150 6.91 17.58 -0.84
N ILE A 151 7.17 16.87 0.26
CA ILE A 151 6.65 15.52 0.49
C ILE A 151 5.13 15.52 0.61
N LYS A 152 4.56 16.50 1.33
CA LYS A 152 3.10 16.65 1.42
C LYS A 152 2.46 16.88 0.05
N GLN A 153 3.09 17.72 -0.79
CA GLN A 153 2.59 18.01 -2.11
C GLN A 153 2.74 16.78 -3.02
N ALA A 154 3.91 16.12 -3.01
CA ALA A 154 4.15 14.92 -3.82
C ALA A 154 3.12 13.78 -3.53
N LEU A 155 2.80 13.53 -2.25
CA LEU A 155 1.78 12.55 -1.89
C LEU A 155 0.38 12.96 -2.37
N ARG A 156 0.05 14.26 -2.30
CA ARG A 156 -1.22 14.80 -2.80
C ARG A 156 -1.32 14.63 -4.31
N ASP A 157 -0.32 15.09 -5.05
CA ASP A 157 -0.28 15.03 -6.51
C ASP A 157 -0.36 13.58 -7.01
N ALA A 158 0.34 12.65 -6.33
CA ALA A 158 0.26 11.23 -6.62
C ALA A 158 -1.14 10.65 -6.39
N THR A 159 -1.84 11.11 -5.35
CA THR A 159 -3.21 10.67 -5.03
C THR A 159 -4.20 11.22 -6.06
N ASP A 160 -4.08 12.49 -6.41
CA ASP A 160 -4.94 13.14 -7.41
C ASP A 160 -4.72 12.53 -8.80
N ALA A 161 -3.47 12.32 -9.21
CA ALA A 161 -3.13 11.64 -10.48
C ALA A 161 -3.64 10.19 -10.54
N ALA A 162 -3.62 9.46 -9.42
CA ALA A 162 -4.21 8.12 -9.34
C ALA A 162 -5.73 8.17 -9.52
N TYR A 163 -6.40 9.12 -8.88
CA TYR A 163 -7.83 9.34 -9.04
C TYR A 163 -8.20 9.68 -10.49
N ASP A 164 -7.47 10.61 -11.13
CA ASP A 164 -7.69 11.00 -12.53
C ASP A 164 -7.53 9.82 -13.49
N ARG A 165 -6.68 8.84 -13.13
CA ARG A 165 -6.51 7.58 -13.86
C ARG A 165 -7.62 6.56 -13.59
N GLY A 166 -8.57 6.84 -12.71
CA GLY A 166 -9.66 5.94 -12.33
C GLY A 166 -9.37 5.02 -11.14
N VAL A 167 -8.26 5.21 -10.43
CA VAL A 167 -7.96 4.47 -9.19
C VAL A 167 -8.86 4.98 -8.07
N PHE A 168 -9.70 4.11 -7.53
CA PHE A 168 -10.67 4.46 -6.48
C PHE A 168 -10.42 3.74 -5.15
N GLY A 169 -9.39 2.92 -5.07
CA GLY A 169 -9.01 2.14 -3.89
C GLY A 169 -7.68 1.44 -4.07
N VAL A 170 -7.18 0.80 -3.03
CA VAL A 170 -5.91 0.07 -3.03
C VAL A 170 -6.08 -1.32 -2.41
N PRO A 171 -5.28 -2.34 -2.85
CA PRO A 171 -4.29 -2.25 -3.93
C PRO A 171 -4.95 -2.08 -5.29
N THR A 172 -4.29 -1.39 -6.19
CA THR A 172 -4.63 -1.40 -7.61
C THR A 172 -3.35 -1.60 -8.42
N ILE A 173 -3.37 -2.58 -9.34
CA ILE A 173 -2.35 -2.74 -10.36
C ILE A 173 -2.85 -2.06 -11.62
N ALA A 174 -2.05 -1.17 -12.20
CA ALA A 174 -2.32 -0.60 -13.52
C ALA A 174 -1.31 -1.15 -14.53
N ILE A 175 -1.80 -1.64 -15.67
CA ILE A 175 -1.02 -2.11 -16.80
C ILE A 175 -1.54 -1.37 -18.04
N ALA A 176 -0.73 -0.51 -18.62
CA ALA A 176 -1.20 0.44 -19.63
C ALA A 176 -2.48 1.16 -19.13
N ASP A 177 -3.61 1.00 -19.80
CA ASP A 177 -4.88 1.64 -19.44
C ASP A 177 -5.80 0.74 -18.59
N GLU A 178 -5.42 -0.51 -18.34
CA GLU A 178 -6.21 -1.46 -17.55
C GLU A 178 -5.91 -1.36 -16.06
N LEU A 179 -6.96 -1.48 -15.23
CA LEU A 179 -6.88 -1.42 -13.77
C LEU A 179 -7.40 -2.72 -13.13
N PHE A 180 -6.58 -3.30 -12.27
CA PHE A 180 -6.89 -4.50 -11.49
C PHE A 180 -6.95 -4.12 -10.01
N TRP A 181 -8.15 -3.92 -9.47
CA TRP A 181 -8.35 -3.52 -8.09
C TRP A 181 -8.62 -4.71 -7.18
N GLY A 182 -7.78 -4.91 -6.19
CA GLY A 182 -7.85 -5.98 -5.18
C GLY A 182 -6.59 -6.86 -5.17
N ASP A 183 -6.29 -7.47 -4.03
CA ASP A 183 -5.21 -8.44 -3.89
C ASP A 183 -5.48 -9.74 -4.66
N ASP A 184 -6.75 -10.05 -4.86
CA ASP A 184 -7.26 -11.20 -5.63
C ASP A 184 -7.29 -10.99 -7.15
N ARG A 185 -6.87 -9.81 -7.63
CA ARG A 185 -6.76 -9.50 -9.05
C ARG A 185 -5.31 -9.51 -9.57
N LEU A 186 -4.35 -9.90 -8.73
CA LEU A 186 -2.95 -10.00 -9.17
C LEU A 186 -2.75 -11.08 -10.23
N GLU A 187 -3.42 -12.22 -10.09
CA GLU A 187 -3.36 -13.31 -11.07
C GLU A 187 -3.97 -12.89 -12.41
N ASP A 188 -5.06 -12.10 -12.38
CA ASP A 188 -5.67 -11.56 -13.59
C ASP A 188 -4.73 -10.57 -14.29
N ALA A 189 -4.06 -9.69 -13.50
CA ALA A 189 -3.05 -8.78 -14.03
C ALA A 189 -1.87 -9.53 -14.68
N ALA A 190 -1.42 -10.63 -14.07
CA ALA A 190 -0.38 -11.49 -14.62
C ALA A 190 -0.83 -12.19 -15.91
N ALA A 191 -2.07 -12.69 -15.95
CA ALA A 191 -2.65 -13.32 -17.14
C ALA A 191 -2.81 -12.34 -18.30
N HIS A 192 -3.21 -11.08 -18.01
CA HIS A 192 -3.31 -10.01 -19.01
C HIS A 192 -1.96 -9.78 -19.71
N LEU A 193 -0.87 -9.67 -18.95
CA LEU A 193 0.49 -9.53 -19.51
C LEU A 193 0.95 -10.70 -20.35
N GLN A 194 0.41 -11.91 -20.14
CA GLN A 194 0.72 -13.10 -20.94
C GLN A 194 -0.12 -13.13 -22.22
N GLY A 195 -1.38 -12.68 -22.16
CA GLY A 195 -2.27 -12.59 -23.33
C GLY A 195 -1.80 -11.58 -24.39
N ASP A 196 -1.17 -10.49 -23.96
CA ASP A 196 -0.61 -9.47 -24.88
C ASP A 196 0.70 -9.92 -25.56
N ARG A 197 1.23 -11.11 -25.22
CA ARG A 197 2.46 -11.67 -25.82
C ARG A 197 2.20 -12.66 -26.97
N VAL A 198 0.93 -12.92 -27.31
CA VAL A 198 0.51 -13.74 -28.44
C VAL A 198 0.08 -12.85 -29.60
#